data_6f975daadcc7fe4f8026d74734194bad
#
_entry.id   6f975daadcc7fe4f8026d74734194bad
#
_cell.length_a   1.000
_cell.length_b   1.000
_cell.length_c   1.000
_cell.angle_alpha   90.00
_cell.angle_beta   90.00
_cell.angle_gamma   90.00
#
_symmetry.space_group_name_H-M   'P 1'
#
loop_
_entity.id
_entity.type
_entity.pdbx_description
1 polymer ?
#
loop_
_entity_poly.entity_id
_entity_poly.type
_entity_poly.pdbx_seq_one_letter_code
_entity_poly.pdbx_strand_id
1 'polypeptide(L)'
;MIIFLSIEWNNQKTFGEFDTYTKILNSFFLSVNFRTAGFNSIDLSGLKDSSLFYSTLLMMTGAGQGGTAGGMKITTIAVLIIMVFFVLKQSNQEPHIFKRTIEQKLINKAAAIVMFSSAYVLFVTLLLVETQDYPFVRILFEVVSAFCTVGVSVGDGGILSLSSLFDDFGKSIIIISMIAGRLGVFAFGLLIVGKAKTTHFKYPVGRIII
;
A
#
# COMPACT_ATOMS: atom_id res chain seq x y z
N MET A 1 0.86 -5.91 -14.93
CA MET A 1 0.28 -6.59 -16.09
C MET A 1 0.73 -8.06 -16.17
N ILE A 2 2.00 -8.36 -16.45
CA ILE A 2 2.49 -9.74 -16.66
C ILE A 2 2.14 -10.68 -15.50
N ILE A 3 2.28 -10.22 -14.25
CA ILE A 3 1.97 -11.03 -13.06
C ILE A 3 0.48 -11.39 -12.99
N PHE A 4 -0.44 -10.47 -13.26
CA PHE A 4 -1.88 -10.79 -13.33
C PHE A 4 -2.18 -11.79 -14.44
N LEU A 5 -1.59 -11.59 -15.63
CA LEU A 5 -1.75 -12.55 -16.73
C LEU A 5 -1.29 -13.95 -16.34
N SER A 6 -0.13 -14.10 -15.69
CA SER A 6 0.41 -15.40 -15.33
C SER A 6 -0.43 -16.10 -14.25
N ILE A 7 -0.95 -15.36 -13.27
CA ILE A 7 -1.72 -15.93 -12.16
C ILE A 7 -3.15 -16.27 -12.59
N GLU A 8 -3.81 -15.34 -13.31
CA GLU A 8 -5.24 -15.43 -13.62
C GLU A 8 -5.56 -16.10 -14.98
N TRP A 9 -4.55 -16.44 -15.79
CA TRP A 9 -4.74 -16.94 -17.17
C TRP A 9 -5.79 -18.05 -17.30
N ASN A 10 -5.77 -19.01 -16.38
CA ASN A 10 -6.66 -20.16 -16.36
C ASN A 10 -7.77 -20.07 -15.30
N ASN A 11 -7.95 -18.91 -14.66
CA ASN A 11 -8.98 -18.74 -13.65
C ASN A 11 -10.35 -18.53 -14.32
N GLN A 12 -11.19 -19.54 -14.29
CA GLN A 12 -12.53 -19.48 -14.88
C GLN A 12 -13.45 -18.43 -14.27
N LYS A 13 -13.20 -18.01 -13.02
CA LYS A 13 -13.99 -16.97 -12.35
C LYS A 13 -13.64 -15.55 -12.83
N THR A 14 -12.48 -15.37 -13.49
CA THR A 14 -12.04 -14.05 -13.92
C THR A 14 -11.65 -14.03 -15.39
N PHE A 15 -10.52 -14.60 -15.77
CA PHE A 15 -9.98 -14.50 -17.14
C PHE A 15 -10.28 -15.73 -18.01
N GLY A 16 -10.63 -16.87 -17.41
CA GLY A 16 -10.67 -18.16 -18.13
C GLY A 16 -11.48 -18.15 -19.41
N GLU A 17 -12.64 -17.52 -19.42
CA GLU A 17 -13.56 -17.46 -20.56
C GLU A 17 -13.23 -16.37 -21.60
N PHE A 18 -12.30 -15.46 -21.28
CA PHE A 18 -11.98 -14.35 -22.19
C PHE A 18 -11.01 -14.81 -23.29
N ASP A 19 -11.12 -14.17 -24.46
CA ASP A 19 -10.13 -14.27 -25.53
C ASP A 19 -8.80 -13.64 -25.12
N THR A 20 -7.73 -13.96 -25.81
CA THR A 20 -6.35 -13.53 -25.46
C THR A 20 -6.23 -12.00 -25.42
N TYR A 21 -6.88 -11.29 -26.36
CA TYR A 21 -6.84 -9.82 -26.38
C TYR A 21 -7.50 -9.22 -25.12
N THR A 22 -8.67 -9.71 -24.76
CA THR A 22 -9.42 -9.26 -23.57
C THR A 22 -8.67 -9.58 -22.27
N LYS A 23 -7.97 -10.74 -22.19
CA LYS A 23 -7.09 -11.08 -21.05
C LYS A 23 -5.97 -10.06 -20.88
N ILE A 24 -5.30 -9.68 -21.96
CA ILE A 24 -4.22 -8.69 -21.94
C ILE A 24 -4.76 -7.32 -21.51
N LEU A 25 -5.88 -6.90 -22.09
CA LEU A 25 -6.50 -5.61 -21.78
C LEU A 25 -6.93 -5.50 -20.32
N ASN A 26 -7.63 -6.52 -19.79
CA ASN A 26 -8.05 -6.55 -18.39
C ASN A 26 -6.85 -6.62 -17.42
N SER A 27 -5.79 -7.36 -17.74
CA SER A 27 -4.57 -7.39 -16.92
C SER A 27 -3.89 -6.02 -16.85
N PHE A 28 -3.88 -5.30 -17.97
CA PHE A 28 -3.35 -3.94 -18.02
C PHE A 28 -4.25 -3.00 -17.22
N PHE A 29 -5.57 -3.09 -17.42
CA PHE A 29 -6.55 -2.31 -16.68
C PHE A 29 -6.40 -2.50 -15.17
N LEU A 30 -6.36 -3.73 -14.67
CA LEU A 30 -6.16 -4.03 -13.25
C LEU A 30 -4.85 -3.44 -12.71
N SER A 31 -3.76 -3.55 -13.50
CA SER A 31 -2.45 -3.02 -13.10
C SER A 31 -2.45 -1.49 -12.92
N VAL A 32 -3.23 -0.77 -13.73
CA VAL A 32 -3.40 0.68 -13.63
C VAL A 32 -4.41 1.02 -12.53
N ASN A 33 -5.51 0.28 -12.47
CA ASN A 33 -6.60 0.50 -11.54
C ASN A 33 -6.15 0.46 -10.07
N PHE A 34 -5.33 -0.52 -9.70
CA PHE A 34 -4.79 -0.64 -8.34
C PHE A 34 -3.81 0.48 -7.94
N ARG A 35 -3.51 1.41 -8.86
CA ARG A 35 -2.78 2.65 -8.55
C ARG A 35 -3.72 3.83 -8.28
N THR A 36 -4.76 3.57 -7.50
CA THR A 36 -5.73 4.56 -6.98
C THR A 36 -6.70 5.12 -8.03
N ALA A 37 -7.08 4.32 -9.06
CA ALA A 37 -8.12 4.69 -10.00
C ALA A 37 -9.53 4.33 -9.50
N GLY A 38 -9.70 3.18 -8.84
CA GLY A 38 -10.94 2.83 -8.13
C GLY A 38 -12.08 2.29 -8.99
N PHE A 39 -11.80 1.69 -10.15
CA PHE A 39 -12.80 1.13 -11.06
C PHE A 39 -12.72 -0.40 -11.15
N ASN A 40 -13.82 -1.05 -11.43
CA ASN A 40 -13.87 -2.49 -11.65
C ASN A 40 -14.24 -2.78 -13.11
N SER A 41 -13.44 -3.62 -13.79
CA SER A 41 -13.76 -4.19 -15.11
C SER A 41 -14.13 -5.67 -15.05
N ILE A 42 -13.82 -6.31 -13.92
CA ILE A 42 -14.14 -7.70 -13.62
C ILE A 42 -14.58 -7.82 -12.16
N ASP A 43 -15.19 -8.94 -11.81
CA ASP A 43 -15.49 -9.26 -10.43
C ASP A 43 -14.19 -9.63 -9.68
N LEU A 44 -13.83 -8.78 -8.70
CA LEU A 44 -12.62 -8.96 -7.90
C LEU A 44 -12.74 -10.10 -6.88
N SER A 45 -13.96 -10.54 -6.54
CA SER A 45 -14.20 -11.66 -5.60
C SER A 45 -13.71 -12.99 -6.16
N GLY A 46 -13.65 -13.12 -7.48
CA GLY A 46 -13.13 -14.28 -8.20
C GLY A 46 -11.61 -14.34 -8.33
N LEU A 47 -10.88 -13.30 -7.93
CA LEU A 47 -9.41 -13.29 -8.00
C LEU A 47 -8.81 -14.31 -7.03
N LYS A 48 -7.69 -14.91 -7.43
CA LYS A 48 -6.89 -15.76 -6.55
C LYS A 48 -6.24 -14.94 -5.43
N ASP A 49 -6.02 -15.56 -4.28
CA ASP A 49 -5.36 -14.92 -3.13
C ASP A 49 -3.98 -14.33 -3.47
N SER A 50 -3.24 -15.00 -4.37
CA SER A 50 -1.95 -14.49 -4.88
C SER A 50 -2.11 -13.17 -5.64
N SER A 51 -3.18 -13.05 -6.45
CA SER A 51 -3.50 -11.81 -7.18
C SER A 51 -3.96 -10.71 -6.24
N LEU A 52 -4.76 -11.04 -5.23
CA LEU A 52 -5.20 -10.12 -4.20
C LEU A 52 -4.00 -9.59 -3.41
N PHE A 53 -3.10 -10.46 -2.97
CA PHE A 53 -1.88 -10.06 -2.26
C PHE A 53 -0.97 -9.18 -3.13
N TYR A 54 -0.76 -9.55 -4.40
CA TYR A 54 0.00 -8.71 -5.33
C TYR A 54 -0.65 -7.32 -5.55
N SER A 55 -1.98 -7.29 -5.61
CA SER A 55 -2.74 -6.04 -5.71
C SER A 55 -2.52 -5.13 -4.51
N THR A 56 -2.46 -5.68 -3.28
CA THR A 56 -2.16 -4.88 -2.08
C THR A 56 -0.80 -4.20 -2.16
N LEU A 57 0.22 -4.89 -2.69
CA LEU A 57 1.54 -4.29 -2.91
C LEU A 57 1.49 -3.15 -3.93
N LEU A 58 0.72 -3.29 -5.02
CA LEU A 58 0.53 -2.22 -6.00
C LEU A 58 -0.21 -1.02 -5.40
N MET A 59 -1.27 -1.25 -4.63
CA MET A 59 -2.02 -0.20 -3.94
C MET A 59 -1.13 0.58 -2.96
N MET A 60 -0.32 -0.13 -2.16
CA MET A 60 0.61 0.50 -1.21
C MET A 60 1.67 1.36 -1.92
N THR A 61 2.09 1.03 -3.15
CA THR A 61 3.03 1.84 -3.92
C THR A 61 2.43 3.12 -4.50
N GLY A 62 1.18 3.42 -4.24
CA GLY A 62 0.48 4.68 -4.52
C GLY A 62 0.76 5.34 -5.88
N ALA A 63 0.34 6.59 -6.00
CA ALA A 63 0.60 7.41 -7.20
C ALA A 63 1.82 8.33 -7.05
N GLY A 64 2.14 9.06 -8.11
CA GLY A 64 3.21 10.05 -8.15
C GLY A 64 3.00 11.24 -7.21
N GLN A 65 4.03 12.06 -7.03
CA GLN A 65 3.93 13.31 -6.27
C GLN A 65 2.97 14.28 -6.96
N GLY A 66 2.17 14.99 -6.14
CA GLY A 66 1.16 15.93 -6.64
C GLY A 66 -0.21 15.29 -6.92
N GLY A 67 -0.31 13.96 -6.95
CA GLY A 67 -1.59 13.27 -7.04
C GLY A 67 -2.35 13.25 -5.71
N THR A 68 -3.67 13.07 -5.80
CA THR A 68 -4.59 12.98 -4.65
C THR A 68 -4.60 11.63 -3.96
N ALA A 69 -3.82 10.66 -4.46
CA ALA A 69 -3.72 9.31 -3.94
C ALA A 69 -3.22 9.29 -2.48
N GLY A 70 -3.87 8.49 -1.65
CA GLY A 70 -3.43 8.19 -0.28
C GLY A 70 -2.24 7.23 -0.24
N GLY A 71 -1.89 6.76 0.96
CA GLY A 71 -0.81 5.80 1.16
C GLY A 71 0.60 6.35 0.90
N MET A 72 1.51 5.44 0.54
CA MET A 72 2.90 5.80 0.26
C MET A 72 3.08 6.32 -1.16
N LYS A 73 3.84 7.39 -1.34
CA LYS A 73 4.15 7.91 -2.68
C LYS A 73 5.23 7.06 -3.35
N ILE A 74 5.14 6.91 -4.67
CA ILE A 74 6.12 6.14 -5.46
C ILE A 74 7.56 6.63 -5.25
N THR A 75 7.75 7.94 -5.08
CA THR A 75 9.07 8.55 -4.81
C THR A 75 9.63 8.12 -3.46
N THR A 76 8.80 7.92 -2.44
CA THR A 76 9.21 7.43 -1.13
C THR A 76 9.81 6.02 -1.24
N ILE A 77 9.14 5.14 -1.98
CA ILE A 77 9.60 3.77 -2.23
C ILE A 77 10.87 3.77 -3.10
N ALA A 78 10.90 4.61 -4.14
CA ALA A 78 12.07 4.72 -5.01
C ALA A 78 13.33 5.14 -4.25
N VAL A 79 13.23 6.13 -3.35
CA VAL A 79 14.34 6.58 -2.49
C VAL A 79 14.86 5.45 -1.63
N LEU A 80 13.97 4.65 -1.02
CA LEU A 80 14.39 3.51 -0.19
C LEU A 80 15.03 2.39 -1.01
N ILE A 81 14.49 2.06 -2.18
CA ILE A 81 15.08 1.05 -3.08
C ILE A 81 16.50 1.48 -3.45
N ILE A 82 16.70 2.73 -3.81
CA ILE A 82 18.02 3.25 -4.17
C ILE A 82 18.97 3.17 -2.99
N MET A 83 18.54 3.59 -1.79
CA MET A 83 19.32 3.46 -0.57
C MET A 83 19.73 2.01 -0.34
N VAL A 84 18.81 1.04 -0.43
CA VAL A 84 19.12 -0.39 -0.27
C VAL A 84 20.16 -0.85 -1.29
N PHE A 85 20.06 -0.45 -2.56
CA PHE A 85 21.06 -0.78 -3.58
C PHE A 85 22.45 -0.22 -3.24
N PHE A 86 22.55 1.02 -2.73
CA PHE A 86 23.81 1.61 -2.33
C PHE A 86 24.43 0.89 -1.12
N VAL A 87 23.60 0.53 -0.14
CA VAL A 87 24.05 -0.24 1.04
C VAL A 87 24.55 -1.63 0.63
N LEU A 88 23.77 -2.36 -0.19
CA LEU A 88 24.16 -3.71 -0.65
C LEU A 88 25.44 -3.69 -1.51
N LYS A 89 25.64 -2.62 -2.28
CA LYS A 89 26.84 -2.46 -3.10
C LYS A 89 28.07 -2.04 -2.27
N GLN A 90 27.91 -1.82 -0.95
CA GLN A 90 28.96 -1.27 -0.06
C GLN A 90 29.67 -0.04 -0.63
N SER A 91 28.89 0.82 -1.31
CA SER A 91 29.42 2.01 -1.94
C SER A 91 29.80 3.05 -0.88
N ASN A 92 31.04 3.55 -0.93
CA ASN A 92 31.48 4.68 -0.10
C ASN A 92 30.88 6.03 -0.56
N GLN A 93 30.11 6.03 -1.65
CA GLN A 93 29.46 7.23 -2.17
C GLN A 93 28.09 7.41 -1.53
N GLU A 94 27.68 8.67 -1.35
CA GLU A 94 26.33 8.99 -0.93
C GLU A 94 25.30 8.55 -1.99
N PRO A 95 24.10 8.08 -1.59
CA PRO A 95 23.04 7.71 -2.52
C PRO A 95 22.70 8.89 -3.44
N HIS A 96 22.72 8.66 -4.75
CA HIS A 96 22.46 9.69 -5.75
C HIS A 96 21.62 9.18 -6.91
N ILE A 97 20.83 10.08 -7.53
CA ILE A 97 20.03 9.83 -8.73
C ILE A 97 20.33 10.95 -9.72
N PHE A 98 20.58 10.62 -10.99
CA PHE A 98 20.84 11.59 -12.05
C PHE A 98 21.88 12.66 -11.67
N LYS A 99 23.00 12.25 -11.02
CA LYS A 99 24.08 13.12 -10.54
C LYS A 99 23.66 14.11 -9.41
N ARG A 100 22.56 13.83 -8.69
CA ARG A 100 22.14 14.60 -7.54
C ARG A 100 22.10 13.71 -6.30
N THR A 101 22.76 14.11 -5.23
CA THR A 101 22.78 13.41 -3.96
C THR A 101 21.44 13.52 -3.25
N ILE A 102 21.01 12.42 -2.61
CA ILE A 102 19.80 12.37 -1.79
C ILE A 102 20.18 12.68 -0.35
N GLU A 103 19.58 13.72 0.22
CA GLU A 103 19.84 14.11 1.61
C GLU A 103 19.41 12.98 2.58
N GLN A 104 20.24 12.72 3.60
CA GLN A 104 19.95 11.73 4.63
C GLN A 104 18.63 11.99 5.36
N LYS A 105 18.24 13.25 5.54
CA LYS A 105 16.95 13.63 6.12
C LYS A 105 15.77 13.10 5.30
N LEU A 106 15.89 13.11 3.97
CA LEU A 106 14.85 12.60 3.08
C LEU A 106 14.74 11.08 3.17
N ILE A 107 15.88 10.38 3.25
CA ILE A 107 15.93 8.93 3.42
C ILE A 107 15.29 8.52 4.75
N ASN A 108 15.64 9.17 5.85
CA ASN A 108 15.05 8.91 7.17
C ASN A 108 13.54 9.17 7.19
N LYS A 109 13.07 10.25 6.53
CA LYS A 109 11.64 10.54 6.38
C LYS A 109 10.93 9.47 5.55
N ALA A 110 11.54 9.01 4.46
CA ALA A 110 10.99 7.94 3.62
C ALA A 110 10.86 6.63 4.40
N ALA A 111 11.91 6.25 5.14
CA ALA A 111 11.88 5.06 5.99
C ALA A 111 10.78 5.14 7.05
N ALA A 112 10.66 6.27 7.76
CA ALA A 112 9.63 6.49 8.75
C ALA A 112 8.21 6.36 8.16
N ILE A 113 7.97 6.91 6.96
CA ILE A 113 6.68 6.80 6.28
C ILE A 113 6.35 5.34 5.96
N VAL A 114 7.29 4.58 5.39
CA VAL A 114 7.05 3.18 5.02
C VAL A 114 6.82 2.31 6.26
N MET A 115 7.65 2.46 7.28
CA MET A 115 7.51 1.69 8.53
C MET A 115 6.16 1.98 9.21
N PHE A 116 5.80 3.25 9.35
CA PHE A 116 4.55 3.64 10.00
C PHE A 116 3.33 3.18 9.20
N SER A 117 3.34 3.32 7.85
CA SER A 117 2.25 2.86 6.99
C SER A 117 2.07 1.34 7.10
N SER A 118 3.16 0.59 7.01
CA SER A 118 3.10 -0.87 7.08
C SER A 118 2.63 -1.34 8.45
N ALA A 119 3.13 -0.73 9.53
CA ALA A 119 2.70 -1.03 10.90
C ALA A 119 1.22 -0.73 11.12
N TYR A 120 0.74 0.41 10.62
CA TYR A 120 -0.68 0.79 10.70
C TYR A 120 -1.57 -0.21 9.96
N VAL A 121 -1.25 -0.53 8.70
CA VAL A 121 -2.02 -1.49 7.90
C VAL A 121 -2.06 -2.86 8.56
N LEU A 122 -0.91 -3.36 9.04
CA LEU A 122 -0.86 -4.66 9.73
C LEU A 122 -1.67 -4.65 11.03
N PHE A 123 -1.55 -3.60 11.83
CA PHE A 123 -2.32 -3.46 13.09
C PHE A 123 -3.82 -3.46 12.84
N VAL A 124 -4.30 -2.65 11.89
CA VAL A 124 -5.73 -2.59 11.55
C VAL A 124 -6.22 -3.91 10.95
N THR A 125 -5.41 -4.55 10.10
CA THR A 125 -5.77 -5.85 9.53
C THR A 125 -5.91 -6.91 10.61
N LEU A 126 -4.97 -7.02 11.54
CA LEU A 126 -5.03 -7.98 12.65
C LEU A 126 -6.25 -7.74 13.53
N LEU A 127 -6.54 -6.47 13.83
CA LEU A 127 -7.71 -6.10 14.64
C LEU A 127 -9.03 -6.49 13.95
N LEU A 128 -9.13 -6.30 12.63
CA LEU A 128 -10.32 -6.70 11.88
C LEU A 128 -10.42 -8.21 11.66
N VAL A 129 -9.32 -8.93 11.53
CA VAL A 129 -9.32 -10.41 11.45
C VAL A 129 -9.88 -11.05 12.72
N GLU A 130 -9.59 -10.46 13.90
CA GLU A 130 -10.11 -10.96 15.17
C GLU A 130 -11.60 -10.62 15.40
N THR A 131 -12.10 -9.57 14.76
CA THR A 131 -13.47 -9.07 14.98
C THR A 131 -14.44 -9.42 13.84
N GLN A 132 -13.94 -9.71 12.66
CA GLN A 132 -14.73 -9.99 11.45
C GLN A 132 -14.40 -11.39 10.93
N ASP A 133 -15.41 -12.19 10.62
CA ASP A 133 -15.27 -13.59 10.18
C ASP A 133 -15.01 -13.68 8.66
N TYR A 134 -13.88 -13.09 8.21
CA TYR A 134 -13.44 -13.12 6.81
C TYR A 134 -11.96 -13.52 6.66
N PRO A 135 -11.56 -14.11 5.51
CA PRO A 135 -10.19 -14.51 5.25
C PRO A 135 -9.21 -13.32 5.34
N PHE A 136 -8.06 -13.55 5.97
CA PHE A 136 -7.00 -12.54 6.16
C PHE A 136 -6.66 -11.74 4.90
N VAL A 137 -6.51 -12.39 3.75
CA VAL A 137 -6.12 -11.71 2.49
C VAL A 137 -7.20 -10.75 2.02
N ARG A 138 -8.48 -11.08 2.22
CA ARG A 138 -9.61 -10.21 1.84
C ARG A 138 -9.69 -8.99 2.75
N ILE A 139 -9.50 -9.17 4.06
CA ILE A 139 -9.46 -8.07 5.03
C ILE A 139 -8.25 -7.18 4.75
N LEU A 140 -7.07 -7.75 4.51
CA LEU A 140 -5.87 -6.99 4.14
C LEU A 140 -6.10 -6.14 2.88
N PHE A 141 -6.72 -6.72 1.85
CA PHE A 141 -7.06 -6.01 0.62
C PHE A 141 -7.98 -4.82 0.89
N GLU A 142 -9.04 -5.02 1.69
CA GLU A 142 -10.00 -3.97 2.04
C GLU A 142 -9.34 -2.83 2.84
N VAL A 143 -8.54 -3.17 3.86
CA VAL A 143 -7.80 -2.20 4.68
C VAL A 143 -6.82 -1.39 3.82
N VAL A 144 -6.06 -2.05 2.95
CA VAL A 144 -5.11 -1.38 2.06
C VAL A 144 -5.83 -0.50 1.05
N SER A 145 -6.95 -0.97 0.47
CA SER A 145 -7.78 -0.19 -0.45
C SER A 145 -8.32 1.08 0.23
N ALA A 146 -8.80 0.96 1.47
CA ALA A 146 -9.29 2.09 2.26
C ALA A 146 -8.16 3.08 2.59
N PHE A 147 -7.04 2.58 3.13
CA PHE A 147 -5.91 3.39 3.55
C PHE A 147 -5.20 4.09 2.37
N CYS A 148 -5.01 3.38 1.26
CA CYS A 148 -4.40 3.96 0.05
C CYS A 148 -5.38 4.78 -0.79
N THR A 149 -6.65 4.90 -0.36
CA THR A 149 -7.72 5.63 -1.06
C THR A 149 -7.93 5.16 -2.49
N VAL A 150 -7.85 3.85 -2.73
CA VAL A 150 -8.07 3.23 -4.04
C VAL A 150 -9.56 3.11 -4.34
N GLY A 151 -10.34 2.62 -3.37
CA GLY A 151 -11.79 2.52 -3.49
C GLY A 151 -12.29 1.27 -4.22
N VAL A 152 -11.47 0.23 -4.33
CA VAL A 152 -11.89 -1.09 -4.82
C VAL A 152 -12.06 -2.06 -3.67
N SER A 153 -13.00 -2.98 -3.80
CA SER A 153 -13.29 -4.01 -2.80
C SER A 153 -13.44 -5.38 -3.43
N VAL A 154 -13.10 -6.42 -2.68
CA VAL A 154 -13.32 -7.81 -3.11
C VAL A 154 -14.80 -8.18 -3.00
N GLY A 155 -15.53 -7.60 -2.04
CA GLY A 155 -16.96 -7.86 -1.85
C GLY A 155 -17.30 -9.32 -1.61
N ASP A 156 -18.56 -9.63 -1.90
CA ASP A 156 -19.14 -10.98 -1.85
C ASP A 156 -19.44 -11.56 -3.25
N GLY A 157 -18.93 -10.95 -4.31
CA GLY A 157 -19.24 -11.26 -5.71
C GLY A 157 -20.43 -10.48 -6.26
N GLY A 158 -20.99 -9.56 -5.46
CA GLY A 158 -22.10 -8.69 -5.85
C GLY A 158 -21.69 -7.23 -6.01
N ILE A 159 -22.63 -6.34 -5.72
CA ILE A 159 -22.46 -4.88 -5.84
C ILE A 159 -21.81 -4.30 -4.56
N LEU A 160 -21.96 -5.00 -3.44
CA LEU A 160 -21.55 -4.50 -2.12
C LEU A 160 -20.05 -4.67 -1.89
N SER A 161 -19.46 -3.71 -1.20
CA SER A 161 -18.07 -3.82 -0.72
C SER A 161 -17.99 -4.76 0.48
N LEU A 162 -16.83 -5.37 0.73
CA LEU A 162 -16.61 -6.20 1.91
C LEU A 162 -16.85 -5.40 3.21
N SER A 163 -16.44 -4.12 3.23
CA SER A 163 -16.66 -3.23 4.36
C SER A 163 -18.13 -2.97 4.67
N SER A 164 -19.04 -3.11 3.69
CA SER A 164 -20.49 -2.97 3.94
C SER A 164 -21.06 -4.13 4.76
N LEU A 165 -20.39 -5.29 4.71
CA LEU A 165 -20.78 -6.50 5.42
C LEU A 165 -20.20 -6.55 6.85
N PHE A 166 -19.27 -5.66 7.19
CA PHE A 166 -18.72 -5.55 8.54
C PHE A 166 -19.77 -5.02 9.52
N ASP A 167 -19.54 -5.30 10.79
CA ASP A 167 -20.29 -4.67 11.88
C ASP A 167 -19.97 -3.16 12.01
N ASP A 168 -20.65 -2.45 12.89
CA ASP A 168 -20.47 -1.01 13.07
C ASP A 168 -19.05 -0.66 13.58
N PHE A 169 -18.43 -1.56 14.34
CA PHE A 169 -17.05 -1.41 14.79
C PHE A 169 -16.07 -1.50 13.61
N GLY A 170 -16.19 -2.54 12.79
CA GLY A 170 -15.37 -2.71 11.58
C GLY A 170 -15.51 -1.56 10.60
N LYS A 171 -16.74 -1.09 10.36
CA LYS A 171 -17.01 0.11 9.52
C LYS A 171 -16.31 1.36 10.07
N SER A 172 -16.38 1.57 11.38
CA SER A 172 -15.74 2.72 12.03
C SER A 172 -14.22 2.71 11.84
N ILE A 173 -13.59 1.54 11.95
CA ILE A 173 -12.15 1.37 11.73
C ILE A 173 -11.79 1.66 10.26
N ILE A 174 -12.58 1.17 9.31
CA ILE A 174 -12.36 1.47 7.87
C ILE A 174 -12.48 2.97 7.60
N ILE A 175 -13.47 3.66 8.18
CA ILE A 175 -13.62 5.12 8.07
C ILE A 175 -12.37 5.85 8.60
N ILE A 176 -11.87 5.47 9.77
CA ILE A 176 -10.63 6.04 10.33
C ILE A 176 -9.45 5.79 9.38
N SER A 177 -9.37 4.59 8.79
CA SER A 177 -8.31 4.24 7.84
C SER A 177 -8.36 5.08 6.56
N MET A 178 -9.55 5.36 6.02
CA MET A 178 -9.74 6.26 4.88
C MET A 178 -9.24 7.68 5.18
N ILE A 179 -9.59 8.21 6.36
CA ILE A 179 -9.17 9.54 6.81
C ILE A 179 -7.65 9.58 7.01
N ALA A 180 -7.08 8.59 7.69
CA ALA A 180 -5.65 8.48 7.94
C ALA A 180 -4.83 8.46 6.64
N GLY A 181 -5.26 7.66 5.67
CA GLY A 181 -4.63 7.58 4.36
C GLY A 181 -4.72 8.88 3.55
N ARG A 182 -5.86 9.58 3.64
CA ARG A 182 -6.10 10.84 2.91
C ARG A 182 -5.29 12.01 3.46
N LEU A 183 -5.17 12.13 4.78
CA LEU A 183 -4.35 13.16 5.44
C LEU A 183 -2.86 13.01 5.12
N GLY A 184 -2.47 11.80 4.73
CA GLY A 184 -1.08 11.42 4.56
C GLY A 184 -0.45 10.93 5.86
N VAL A 185 0.27 9.83 5.73
CA VAL A 185 0.83 9.05 6.85
C VAL A 185 1.66 9.89 7.81
N PHE A 186 2.46 10.82 7.27
CA PHE A 186 3.33 11.66 8.08
C PHE A 186 2.53 12.67 8.93
N ALA A 187 1.51 13.29 8.34
CA ALA A 187 0.65 14.23 9.07
C ALA A 187 -0.17 13.51 10.15
N PHE A 188 -0.70 12.33 9.83
CA PHE A 188 -1.43 11.50 10.78
C PHE A 188 -0.52 11.03 11.93
N GLY A 189 0.71 10.61 11.64
CA GLY A 189 1.69 10.27 12.67
C GLY A 189 2.04 11.44 13.59
N LEU A 190 2.16 12.65 13.04
CA LEU A 190 2.40 13.86 13.85
C LEU A 190 1.20 14.23 14.76
N LEU A 191 -0.03 13.92 14.35
CA LEU A 191 -1.22 14.12 15.20
C LEU A 191 -1.20 13.17 16.41
N ILE A 192 -0.70 11.94 16.24
CA ILE A 192 -0.63 10.95 17.32
C ILE A 192 0.54 11.24 18.27
N VAL A 193 1.74 11.48 17.72
CA VAL A 193 2.99 11.60 18.50
C VAL A 193 3.21 13.04 19.01
N GLY A 194 2.60 14.03 18.36
CA GLY A 194 2.83 15.44 18.66
C GLY A 194 4.17 15.96 18.13
N LYS A 195 4.37 17.28 18.22
CA LYS A 195 5.65 17.90 17.86
C LYS A 195 6.68 17.70 18.98
N ALA A 196 7.84 17.17 18.65
CA ALA A 196 8.97 17.12 19.58
C ALA A 196 9.34 18.56 20.01
N LYS A 197 9.57 18.77 21.32
CA LYS A 197 10.15 20.01 21.84
C LYS A 197 11.57 20.15 21.29
N THR A 198 11.92 21.31 20.78
CA THR A 198 13.29 21.61 20.38
C THR A 198 14.20 21.60 21.62
N THR A 199 15.04 20.57 21.74
CA THR A 199 16.06 20.50 22.77
C THR A 199 17.39 20.93 22.17
N HIS A 200 18.08 21.85 22.82
CA HIS A 200 19.44 22.29 22.44
C HIS A 200 20.53 21.28 22.87
N PHE A 201 20.11 20.15 23.44
CA PHE A 201 20.97 19.11 23.96
C PHE A 201 21.09 17.95 22.95
N LYS A 202 22.33 17.52 22.65
CA LYS A 202 22.62 16.34 21.83
C LYS A 202 23.21 15.24 22.70
N TYR A 203 22.65 14.04 22.64
CA TYR A 203 23.23 12.87 23.30
C TYR A 203 24.51 12.42 22.57
N PRO A 204 25.50 11.88 23.32
CA PRO A 204 26.69 11.29 22.71
C PRO A 204 26.33 10.11 21.80
N VAL A 205 27.15 9.88 20.77
CA VAL A 205 26.92 8.80 19.79
C VAL A 205 27.21 7.45 20.45
N GLY A 206 26.17 6.63 20.59
CA GLY A 206 26.30 5.23 20.99
C GLY A 206 26.66 4.34 19.78
N ARG A 207 27.59 3.39 19.95
CA ARG A 207 27.88 2.35 18.96
C ARG A 207 26.97 1.15 19.21
N ILE A 208 26.03 0.92 18.29
CA ILE A 208 25.18 -0.29 18.29
C ILE A 208 25.70 -1.17 17.16
N ILE A 209 25.99 -2.44 17.47
CA ILE A 209 26.39 -3.44 16.48
C ILE A 209 25.10 -3.99 15.89
N ILE A 210 24.97 -3.91 14.57
CA ILE A 210 23.83 -4.45 13.80
C ILE A 210 24.33 -5.62 12.97
#